data_9ee33cb5fba9b8dbc9be27be49fd5a6b
#
_entry.id   9ee33cb5fba9b8dbc9be27be49fd5a6b
#
_cell.length_a   1.000
_cell.length_b   1.000
_cell.length_c   1.000
_cell.angle_alpha   90.00
_cell.angle_beta   90.00
_cell.angle_gamma   90.00
#
_symmetry.space_group_name_H-M   'P 1'
#
loop_
_entity.id
_entity.type
_entity.pdbx_description
1 polymer ?
#
loop_
_entity_poly.entity_id
_entity_poly.type
_entity_poly.pdbx_seq_one_letter_code
_entity_poly.pdbx_strand_id
1 'polypeptide(L)'
;MGSLILLFAMTLAVILLASFGEIRHKNVEMLERYVAEYSLDDVMSQQTKAYLPIGQTMALREPPIHERSDYQLSTFYSVAFSDEGKVLAVDNEGKDAYQEEELTQLAQNILSQDQYSGRIDNITYIIDEKEGYTLVAFMDNTVSEAGLKTMLHYVLLVGGIAILAMLFIASILAGFIISPLEENDRQQKRFISDASHELKTPIAVIATNAEMLSRELGHNEWLTNIQYESERMDRLVKQLLDLSHAENANVLMEELDFSRLVTGEVLAFESLAFDKGKTFLADIEEDIHLMGNFSQLTQLVSILLDNAIRHSTGREIGIGLERRPHTALLTVTNDSDEIPKEKIQHLFERFYRVDEARNSESHHYGIGLSIAKAIAEKQGGNIDVFWQDGKISFTVNLLLKK
;
A
#
# COMPACT_ATOMS: atom_id res chain seq x y z
N MET A 1 1.49 2.21 -5.84
CA MET A 1 0.73 2.51 -7.06
C MET A 1 -0.76 2.75 -6.83
N GLY A 2 -1.47 1.85 -6.19
CA GLY A 2 -2.90 2.07 -5.87
C GLY A 2 -3.19 3.39 -5.16
N SER A 3 -2.31 3.81 -4.24
CA SER A 3 -2.43 5.09 -3.52
C SER A 3 -2.34 6.32 -4.43
N LEU A 4 -1.52 6.26 -5.47
CA LEU A 4 -1.33 7.37 -6.42
C LEU A 4 -2.52 7.53 -7.37
N ILE A 5 -3.10 6.42 -7.83
CA ILE A 5 -4.33 6.40 -8.62
C ILE A 5 -5.51 6.91 -7.78
N LEU A 6 -5.60 6.48 -6.54
CA LEU A 6 -6.64 6.91 -5.60
C LEU A 6 -6.54 8.41 -5.30
N LEU A 7 -5.32 8.93 -5.10
CA LEU A 7 -5.08 10.36 -4.90
C LEU A 7 -5.49 11.17 -6.14
N PHE A 8 -5.14 10.69 -7.34
CA PHE A 8 -5.51 11.34 -8.60
C PHE A 8 -7.04 11.36 -8.80
N ALA A 9 -7.72 10.23 -8.58
CA ALA A 9 -9.17 10.15 -8.66
C ALA A 9 -9.86 11.08 -7.62
N MET A 10 -9.31 11.14 -6.40
CA MET A 10 -9.81 12.03 -5.35
C MET A 10 -9.65 13.50 -5.71
N THR A 11 -8.51 13.90 -6.29
CA THR A 11 -8.29 15.30 -6.75
C THR A 11 -9.26 15.69 -7.85
N LEU A 12 -9.52 14.81 -8.83
CA LEU A 12 -10.52 15.05 -9.87
C LEU A 12 -11.93 15.21 -9.28
N ALA A 13 -12.30 14.36 -8.32
CA ALA A 13 -13.60 14.45 -7.64
C ALA A 13 -13.75 15.78 -6.86
N VAL A 14 -12.71 16.22 -6.16
CA VAL A 14 -12.71 17.50 -5.43
C VAL A 14 -12.86 18.68 -6.39
N ILE A 15 -12.14 18.68 -7.52
CA ILE A 15 -12.25 19.75 -8.53
C ILE A 15 -13.67 19.79 -9.09
N LEU A 16 -14.28 18.65 -9.42
CA LEU A 16 -15.65 18.59 -9.90
C LEU A 16 -16.64 19.13 -8.88
N LEU A 17 -16.56 18.69 -7.63
CA LEU A 17 -17.45 19.15 -6.56
C LEU A 17 -17.32 20.65 -6.31
N ALA A 18 -16.09 21.18 -6.30
CA ALA A 18 -15.84 22.61 -6.16
C ALA A 18 -16.44 23.40 -7.32
N SER A 19 -16.23 22.96 -8.57
CA SER A 19 -16.80 23.62 -9.76
C SER A 19 -18.33 23.62 -9.76
N PHE A 20 -18.96 22.51 -9.36
CA PHE A 20 -20.42 22.44 -9.19
C PHE A 20 -20.93 23.42 -8.13
N GLY A 21 -20.24 23.49 -6.99
CA GLY A 21 -20.59 24.40 -5.90
C GLY A 21 -20.48 25.89 -6.32
N GLU A 22 -19.39 26.22 -7.01
CA GLU A 22 -19.12 27.59 -7.48
C GLU A 22 -20.15 28.06 -8.50
N ILE A 23 -20.46 27.24 -9.52
CA ILE A 23 -21.46 27.61 -10.53
C ILE A 23 -22.85 27.81 -9.88
N ARG A 24 -23.20 26.91 -8.95
CA ARG A 24 -24.48 27.03 -8.23
C ARG A 24 -24.58 28.29 -7.38
N HIS A 25 -23.51 28.65 -6.71
CA HIS A 25 -23.44 29.86 -5.90
C HIS A 25 -23.54 31.11 -6.76
N LYS A 26 -22.81 31.17 -7.89
CA LYS A 26 -22.88 32.29 -8.83
C LYS A 26 -24.27 32.46 -9.44
N ASN A 27 -24.96 31.36 -9.77
CA ASN A 27 -26.32 31.43 -10.31
C ASN A 27 -27.29 32.07 -9.33
N VAL A 28 -27.21 31.71 -8.05
CA VAL A 28 -28.06 32.34 -7.01
C VAL A 28 -27.69 33.80 -6.85
N GLU A 29 -26.42 34.15 -6.75
CA GLU A 29 -25.94 35.54 -6.62
C GLU A 29 -26.38 36.41 -7.81
N MET A 30 -26.35 35.89 -9.03
CA MET A 30 -26.82 36.60 -10.21
C MET A 30 -28.33 36.88 -10.14
N LEU A 31 -29.12 35.89 -9.69
CA LEU A 31 -30.56 36.06 -9.55
C LEU A 31 -30.92 37.06 -8.42
N GLU A 32 -30.19 37.03 -7.30
CA GLU A 32 -30.35 38.02 -6.21
C GLU A 32 -30.05 39.43 -6.70
N ARG A 33 -28.99 39.62 -7.49
CA ARG A 33 -28.68 40.94 -8.10
C ARG A 33 -29.76 41.38 -9.06
N TYR A 34 -30.28 40.48 -9.92
CA TYR A 34 -31.38 40.78 -10.82
C TYR A 34 -32.62 41.29 -10.03
N VAL A 35 -32.97 40.57 -8.97
CA VAL A 35 -34.09 40.95 -8.09
C VAL A 35 -33.86 42.30 -7.42
N ALA A 36 -32.63 42.58 -6.95
CA ALA A 36 -32.28 43.85 -6.31
C ALA A 36 -32.36 45.05 -7.27
N GLU A 37 -31.97 44.85 -8.53
CA GLU A 37 -31.96 45.89 -9.57
C GLU A 37 -33.31 45.99 -10.33
N TYR A 38 -34.27 45.10 -10.08
CA TYR A 38 -35.56 45.08 -10.77
C TYR A 38 -36.43 46.27 -10.40
N SER A 39 -36.97 46.96 -11.44
CA SER A 39 -37.91 48.08 -11.32
C SER A 39 -39.17 47.79 -12.17
N LEU A 40 -40.31 47.76 -11.49
CA LEU A 40 -41.61 47.54 -12.15
C LEU A 40 -41.93 48.64 -13.19
N ASP A 41 -41.60 49.90 -12.91
CA ASP A 41 -41.84 51.05 -13.82
C ASP A 41 -41.04 50.90 -15.13
N ASP A 42 -39.82 50.37 -15.06
CA ASP A 42 -38.99 50.11 -16.23
C ASP A 42 -39.61 49.05 -17.13
N VAL A 43 -40.05 47.93 -16.56
CA VAL A 43 -40.68 46.82 -17.29
C VAL A 43 -41.99 47.27 -17.93
N MET A 44 -42.87 47.93 -17.20
CA MET A 44 -44.13 48.48 -17.72
C MET A 44 -43.88 49.51 -18.83
N SER A 45 -42.86 50.37 -18.69
CA SER A 45 -42.49 51.33 -19.74
C SER A 45 -41.98 50.68 -21.01
N GLN A 46 -41.32 49.51 -20.92
CA GLN A 46 -40.86 48.73 -22.07
C GLN A 46 -42.02 48.06 -22.80
N GLN A 47 -42.93 47.42 -22.08
CA GLN A 47 -44.14 46.81 -22.65
C GLN A 47 -45.00 47.86 -23.39
N THR A 48 -45.13 49.04 -22.82
CA THR A 48 -45.87 50.14 -23.49
C THR A 48 -45.18 50.65 -24.75
N LYS A 49 -43.86 50.66 -24.80
CA LYS A 49 -43.07 51.09 -25.98
C LYS A 49 -43.03 50.04 -27.11
N ALA A 50 -43.20 48.77 -26.83
CA ALA A 50 -43.29 47.69 -27.85
C ALA A 50 -44.54 47.84 -28.74
N TYR A 51 -45.56 48.58 -28.29
CA TYR A 51 -46.80 48.89 -29.02
C TYR A 51 -46.75 50.21 -29.77
N LEU A 52 -45.65 50.99 -29.73
CA LEU A 52 -45.58 52.31 -30.44
C LEU A 52 -44.89 52.12 -31.81
N PRO A 53 -45.38 52.82 -32.89
CA PRO A 53 -44.82 52.77 -34.25
C PRO A 53 -43.35 53.20 -34.24
N ILE A 54 -42.55 52.47 -34.98
CA ILE A 54 -41.09 52.68 -35.21
C ILE A 54 -40.87 54.12 -35.76
N GLY A 55 -40.33 55.00 -34.95
CA GLY A 55 -39.99 56.36 -35.47
C GLY A 55 -39.51 57.43 -34.48
N GLN A 56 -39.64 57.26 -33.22
CA GLN A 56 -39.27 58.33 -32.26
C GLN A 56 -38.70 57.76 -30.95
N THR A 57 -37.43 57.32 -30.96
CA THR A 57 -36.69 57.28 -29.68
C THR A 57 -35.18 57.15 -29.98
N MET A 58 -34.48 58.28 -30.20
CA MET A 58 -33.05 58.37 -29.88
C MET A 58 -32.90 59.18 -28.58
N ALA A 59 -32.94 58.51 -27.46
CA ALA A 59 -32.41 59.02 -26.22
C ALA A 59 -31.40 58.01 -25.71
N LEU A 60 -30.20 58.47 -25.40
CA LEU A 60 -29.11 57.72 -24.79
C LEU A 60 -29.67 56.94 -23.57
N ARG A 61 -29.77 55.64 -23.72
CA ARG A 61 -30.27 54.74 -22.68
C ARG A 61 -29.11 53.88 -22.23
N GLU A 62 -28.91 53.78 -20.91
CA GLU A 62 -28.10 52.69 -20.39
C GLU A 62 -28.66 51.35 -20.92
N PRO A 63 -27.82 50.43 -21.38
CA PRO A 63 -28.30 49.14 -21.86
C PRO A 63 -29.09 48.44 -20.73
N PRO A 64 -30.18 47.74 -21.08
CA PRO A 64 -30.92 46.94 -20.10
C PRO A 64 -29.98 46.07 -19.25
N ILE A 65 -30.38 45.78 -18.01
CA ILE A 65 -29.57 45.04 -17.05
C ILE A 65 -28.96 43.74 -17.66
N HIS A 66 -29.73 43.07 -18.52
CA HIS A 66 -29.33 41.83 -19.22
C HIS A 66 -28.35 42.01 -20.39
N GLU A 67 -28.05 43.22 -20.85
CA GLU A 67 -27.00 43.47 -21.86
C GLU A 67 -25.59 43.66 -21.24
N ARG A 68 -25.48 43.69 -19.91
CA ARG A 68 -24.17 43.73 -19.23
C ARG A 68 -23.46 42.40 -19.41
N SER A 69 -22.15 42.44 -19.60
CA SER A 69 -21.31 41.26 -19.96
C SER A 69 -21.46 40.04 -18.99
N ASP A 70 -21.84 40.33 -17.76
CA ASP A 70 -21.95 39.29 -16.71
C ASP A 70 -23.22 38.43 -16.84
N TYR A 71 -24.24 38.91 -17.60
CA TYR A 71 -25.53 38.23 -17.79
C TYR A 71 -25.68 37.55 -19.16
N GLN A 72 -24.67 37.64 -20.05
CA GLN A 72 -24.79 37.18 -21.44
C GLN A 72 -25.11 35.68 -21.63
N LEU A 73 -24.89 34.86 -20.60
CA LEU A 73 -25.11 33.42 -20.64
C LEU A 73 -26.33 32.94 -19.83
N SER A 74 -27.05 33.86 -19.17
CA SER A 74 -28.19 33.55 -18.33
C SER A 74 -29.44 34.29 -18.83
N THR A 75 -30.57 33.61 -18.86
CA THR A 75 -31.85 34.19 -19.22
C THR A 75 -32.67 34.33 -17.94
N PHE A 76 -33.14 35.56 -17.71
CA PHE A 76 -33.97 35.92 -16.55
C PHE A 76 -35.39 36.12 -17.00
N TYR A 77 -36.33 35.73 -16.16
CA TYR A 77 -37.75 35.96 -16.33
C TYR A 77 -38.30 36.50 -15.01
N SER A 78 -39.35 37.27 -15.06
CA SER A 78 -40.01 37.69 -13.83
C SER A 78 -41.51 37.90 -14.00
N VAL A 79 -42.24 37.72 -12.91
CA VAL A 79 -43.66 38.00 -12.82
C VAL A 79 -43.91 38.81 -11.55
N ALA A 80 -44.48 39.97 -11.73
CA ALA A 80 -44.88 40.86 -10.63
C ALA A 80 -46.39 40.73 -10.35
N PHE A 81 -46.75 40.54 -9.08
CA PHE A 81 -48.14 40.45 -8.62
C PHE A 81 -48.46 41.60 -7.69
N SER A 82 -49.69 42.13 -7.79
CA SER A 82 -50.20 43.09 -6.78
C SER A 82 -50.47 42.38 -5.45
N ASP A 83 -50.63 43.13 -4.37
CA ASP A 83 -51.05 42.66 -3.05
C ASP A 83 -52.36 41.86 -3.09
N GLU A 84 -53.23 42.10 -4.12
CA GLU A 84 -54.44 41.34 -4.37
C GLU A 84 -54.25 40.07 -5.18
N GLY A 85 -53.00 39.72 -5.55
CA GLY A 85 -52.67 38.52 -6.35
C GLY A 85 -52.90 38.66 -7.86
N LYS A 86 -53.13 39.88 -8.36
CA LYS A 86 -53.31 40.14 -9.79
C LYS A 86 -51.96 40.39 -10.45
N VAL A 87 -51.71 39.81 -11.63
CA VAL A 87 -50.51 40.04 -12.42
C VAL A 87 -50.42 41.50 -12.86
N LEU A 88 -49.31 42.15 -12.53
CA LEU A 88 -49.01 43.53 -12.90
C LEU A 88 -48.13 43.60 -14.15
N ALA A 89 -47.09 42.75 -14.21
CA ALA A 89 -46.17 42.68 -15.34
C ALA A 89 -45.58 41.28 -15.44
N VAL A 90 -45.23 40.85 -16.67
CA VAL A 90 -44.46 39.64 -16.97
C VAL A 90 -43.30 40.07 -17.83
N ASP A 91 -42.07 39.79 -17.43
CA ASP A 91 -40.87 40.01 -18.22
C ASP A 91 -40.33 38.65 -18.68
N ASN A 92 -40.40 38.41 -20.01
CA ASN A 92 -39.84 37.21 -20.65
C ASN A 92 -38.66 37.56 -21.56
N GLU A 93 -38.06 38.77 -21.45
CA GLU A 93 -36.98 39.31 -22.27
C GLU A 93 -37.28 39.25 -23.80
N GLY A 94 -38.53 39.06 -24.20
CA GLY A 94 -38.91 38.92 -25.62
C GLY A 94 -38.37 37.62 -26.25
N LYS A 95 -38.06 36.62 -25.43
CA LYS A 95 -37.60 35.28 -25.88
C LYS A 95 -38.76 34.29 -25.85
N ASP A 96 -38.86 33.45 -26.89
CA ASP A 96 -39.94 32.45 -27.05
C ASP A 96 -39.78 31.21 -26.20
N ALA A 97 -38.78 31.15 -25.31
CA ALA A 97 -38.49 29.94 -24.53
C ALA A 97 -39.60 29.63 -23.49
N TYR A 98 -40.22 30.63 -22.91
CA TYR A 98 -41.38 30.50 -22.02
C TYR A 98 -42.41 31.57 -22.39
N GLN A 99 -43.68 31.11 -22.53
CA GLN A 99 -44.81 32.04 -22.80
C GLN A 99 -45.24 32.72 -21.49
N GLU A 100 -45.83 33.94 -21.60
CA GLU A 100 -46.26 34.71 -20.45
C GLU A 100 -47.27 33.95 -19.56
N GLU A 101 -48.14 33.13 -20.18
CA GLU A 101 -49.09 32.27 -19.47
C GLU A 101 -48.43 31.19 -18.66
N GLU A 102 -47.35 30.53 -19.22
CA GLU A 102 -46.59 29.50 -18.54
C GLU A 102 -45.80 30.07 -17.35
N LEU A 103 -45.12 31.21 -17.50
CA LEU A 103 -44.43 31.89 -16.43
C LEU A 103 -45.39 32.32 -15.31
N THR A 104 -46.57 32.80 -15.67
CA THR A 104 -47.60 33.20 -14.71
C THR A 104 -48.09 32.01 -13.91
N GLN A 105 -48.39 30.88 -14.55
CA GLN A 105 -48.81 29.65 -13.87
C GLN A 105 -47.72 29.10 -12.97
N LEU A 106 -46.46 29.12 -13.42
CA LEU A 106 -45.30 28.67 -12.66
C LEU A 106 -45.12 29.56 -11.40
N ALA A 107 -45.22 30.90 -11.56
CA ALA A 107 -45.12 31.85 -10.46
C ALA A 107 -46.24 31.66 -9.42
N GLN A 108 -47.47 31.47 -9.86
CA GLN A 108 -48.61 31.19 -8.96
C GLN A 108 -48.44 29.89 -8.18
N ASN A 109 -47.92 28.85 -8.85
CA ASN A 109 -47.65 27.58 -8.20
C ASN A 109 -46.55 27.69 -7.13
N ILE A 110 -45.53 28.49 -7.39
CA ILE A 110 -44.43 28.77 -6.45
C ILE A 110 -44.92 29.57 -5.24
N LEU A 111 -45.71 30.61 -5.47
CA LEU A 111 -46.31 31.41 -4.38
C LEU A 111 -47.16 30.56 -3.44
N SER A 112 -47.77 29.46 -3.94
CA SER A 112 -48.56 28.55 -3.11
C SER A 112 -47.73 27.63 -2.22
N GLN A 113 -46.41 27.53 -2.43
CA GLN A 113 -45.50 26.58 -1.73
C GLN A 113 -44.81 27.15 -0.49
N ASP A 114 -45.03 28.41 -0.16
CA ASP A 114 -44.48 29.10 1.03
C ASP A 114 -42.93 29.03 1.15
N GLN A 115 -42.22 29.00 0.00
CA GLN A 115 -40.75 28.96 -0.09
C GLN A 115 -40.24 30.21 -0.84
N TYR A 116 -39.45 31.03 -0.16
CA TYR A 116 -38.92 32.30 -0.74
C TYR A 116 -37.90 32.12 -1.84
N SER A 117 -37.22 30.98 -1.91
CA SER A 117 -36.29 30.63 -2.99
C SER A 117 -36.21 29.12 -3.18
N GLY A 118 -35.93 28.71 -4.40
CA GLY A 118 -35.82 27.28 -4.69
C GLY A 118 -35.44 27.01 -6.13
N ARG A 119 -35.62 25.76 -6.49
CA ARG A 119 -35.36 25.27 -7.84
C ARG A 119 -36.45 24.29 -8.28
N ILE A 120 -36.94 24.49 -9.49
CA ILE A 120 -37.87 23.59 -10.17
C ILE A 120 -37.25 23.23 -11.53
N ASP A 121 -36.94 21.98 -11.75
CA ASP A 121 -36.21 21.50 -12.94
C ASP A 121 -34.94 22.32 -13.22
N ASN A 122 -34.88 22.99 -14.35
CA ASN A 122 -33.75 23.82 -14.77
C ASN A 122 -33.88 25.30 -14.38
N ILE A 123 -34.92 25.68 -13.62
CA ILE A 123 -35.19 27.06 -13.23
C ILE A 123 -34.87 27.24 -11.76
N THR A 124 -34.04 28.21 -11.43
CA THR A 124 -33.89 28.74 -10.07
C THR A 124 -34.83 29.93 -9.90
N TYR A 125 -35.50 30.04 -8.77
CA TYR A 125 -36.43 31.16 -8.48
C TYR A 125 -36.13 31.81 -7.15
N ILE A 126 -36.50 33.10 -7.06
CA ILE A 126 -36.49 33.89 -5.83
C ILE A 126 -37.79 34.70 -5.80
N ILE A 127 -38.44 34.74 -4.63
CA ILE A 127 -39.56 35.62 -4.34
C ILE A 127 -39.04 36.78 -3.51
N ASP A 128 -39.41 38.00 -3.89
CA ASP A 128 -39.08 39.23 -3.18
C ASP A 128 -40.32 40.10 -3.02
N GLU A 129 -40.60 40.51 -1.79
CA GLU A 129 -41.71 41.39 -1.47
C GLU A 129 -41.22 42.87 -1.52
N LYS A 130 -41.68 43.61 -2.53
CA LYS A 130 -41.35 45.00 -2.72
C LYS A 130 -42.54 45.90 -2.33
N GLU A 131 -42.30 47.19 -2.21
CA GLU A 131 -43.39 48.13 -1.87
C GLU A 131 -44.51 48.09 -2.93
N GLY A 132 -45.65 47.47 -2.56
CA GLY A 132 -46.86 47.40 -3.37
C GLY A 132 -46.93 46.26 -4.39
N TYR A 133 -45.97 45.34 -4.41
CA TYR A 133 -46.03 44.16 -5.27
C TYR A 133 -45.10 43.05 -4.81
N THR A 134 -45.45 41.82 -5.16
CA THR A 134 -44.59 40.63 -4.97
C THR A 134 -43.95 40.25 -6.30
N LEU A 135 -42.62 40.18 -6.34
CA LEU A 135 -41.84 39.80 -7.49
C LEU A 135 -41.45 38.30 -7.38
N VAL A 136 -41.76 37.53 -8.41
CA VAL A 136 -41.21 36.18 -8.59
C VAL A 136 -40.24 36.24 -9.76
N ALA A 137 -38.94 36.10 -9.46
CA ALA A 137 -37.89 36.12 -10.46
C ALA A 137 -37.35 34.70 -10.73
N PHE A 138 -37.05 34.43 -11.98
CA PHE A 138 -36.59 33.14 -12.48
C PHE A 138 -35.28 33.29 -13.26
N MET A 139 -34.44 32.30 -13.16
CA MET A 139 -33.25 32.17 -13.97
C MET A 139 -33.19 30.78 -14.60
N ASP A 140 -33.09 30.75 -15.91
CA ASP A 140 -32.91 29.50 -16.67
C ASP A 140 -31.44 29.01 -16.60
N ASN A 141 -31.25 27.86 -16.02
CA ASN A 141 -29.94 27.24 -15.84
C ASN A 141 -29.59 26.24 -16.95
N THR A 142 -30.38 26.13 -18.01
CA THR A 142 -30.21 25.10 -19.05
C THR A 142 -28.81 25.14 -19.68
N VAL A 143 -28.29 26.31 -19.98
CA VAL A 143 -26.93 26.48 -20.56
C VAL A 143 -25.84 26.11 -19.56
N SER A 144 -25.97 26.55 -18.32
CA SER A 144 -25.05 26.25 -17.24
C SER A 144 -24.99 24.74 -16.96
N GLU A 145 -26.12 24.05 -16.95
CA GLU A 145 -26.21 22.61 -16.76
C GLU A 145 -25.64 21.80 -17.94
N ALA A 146 -25.92 22.24 -19.16
CA ALA A 146 -25.32 21.63 -20.35
C ALA A 146 -23.79 21.74 -20.32
N GLY A 147 -23.27 22.90 -19.90
CA GLY A 147 -21.85 23.12 -19.66
C GLY A 147 -21.27 22.18 -18.61
N LEU A 148 -21.93 22.01 -17.47
CA LEU A 148 -21.54 21.09 -16.40
C LEU A 148 -21.54 19.63 -16.86
N LYS A 149 -22.55 19.18 -17.59
CA LYS A 149 -22.60 17.82 -18.17
C LYS A 149 -21.45 17.60 -19.16
N THR A 150 -21.17 18.58 -20.00
CA THR A 150 -20.07 18.53 -20.94
C THR A 150 -18.72 18.45 -20.23
N MET A 151 -18.51 19.28 -19.21
CA MET A 151 -17.31 19.26 -18.37
C MET A 151 -17.14 17.89 -17.68
N LEU A 152 -18.21 17.33 -17.14
CA LEU A 152 -18.17 15.99 -16.52
C LEU A 152 -17.73 14.91 -17.52
N HIS A 153 -18.27 14.94 -18.75
CA HIS A 153 -17.86 14.00 -19.79
C HIS A 153 -16.38 14.10 -20.13
N TYR A 154 -15.84 15.32 -20.29
CA TYR A 154 -14.41 15.51 -20.57
C TYR A 154 -13.54 15.05 -19.41
N VAL A 155 -13.91 15.37 -18.17
CA VAL A 155 -13.15 14.94 -16.98
C VAL A 155 -13.13 13.42 -16.85
N LEU A 156 -14.25 12.75 -17.09
CA LEU A 156 -14.32 11.28 -17.06
C LEU A 156 -13.50 10.65 -18.20
N LEU A 157 -13.57 11.21 -19.40
CA LEU A 157 -12.84 10.71 -20.56
C LEU A 157 -11.33 10.91 -20.38
N VAL A 158 -10.88 12.13 -20.11
CA VAL A 158 -9.44 12.45 -19.95
C VAL A 158 -8.88 11.78 -18.70
N GLY A 159 -9.62 11.79 -17.60
CA GLY A 159 -9.25 11.11 -16.36
C GLY A 159 -9.12 9.60 -16.56
N GLY A 160 -10.06 8.97 -17.28
CA GLY A 160 -10.03 7.56 -17.62
C GLY A 160 -8.81 7.20 -18.47
N ILE A 161 -8.53 7.98 -19.53
CA ILE A 161 -7.35 7.79 -20.36
C ILE A 161 -6.05 7.95 -19.54
N ALA A 162 -5.98 8.95 -18.66
CA ALA A 162 -4.81 9.17 -17.81
C ALA A 162 -4.55 8.01 -16.85
N ILE A 163 -5.61 7.44 -16.24
CA ILE A 163 -5.51 6.26 -15.38
C ILE A 163 -5.01 5.04 -16.18
N LEU A 164 -5.56 4.79 -17.37
CA LEU A 164 -5.11 3.69 -18.23
C LEU A 164 -3.66 3.84 -18.66
N ALA A 165 -3.24 5.05 -19.04
CA ALA A 165 -1.85 5.35 -19.38
C ALA A 165 -0.91 5.12 -18.17
N MET A 166 -1.31 5.55 -16.97
CA MET A 166 -0.55 5.34 -15.74
C MET A 166 -0.40 3.85 -15.40
N LEU A 167 -1.47 3.05 -15.55
CA LEU A 167 -1.43 1.60 -15.36
C LEU A 167 -0.50 0.93 -16.39
N PHE A 168 -0.55 1.36 -17.64
CA PHE A 168 0.30 0.84 -18.70
C PHE A 168 1.79 1.13 -18.46
N ILE A 169 2.13 2.38 -18.15
CA ILE A 169 3.51 2.78 -17.80
C ILE A 169 4.01 2.00 -16.59
N ALA A 170 3.15 1.84 -15.60
CA ALA A 170 3.45 1.09 -14.40
C ALA A 170 3.76 -0.38 -14.66
N SER A 171 2.98 -1.01 -15.51
CA SER A 171 3.20 -2.41 -15.92
C SER A 171 4.55 -2.58 -16.63
N ILE A 172 4.90 -1.64 -17.52
CA ILE A 172 6.20 -1.64 -18.21
C ILE A 172 7.35 -1.45 -17.21
N LEU A 173 7.26 -0.46 -16.32
CA LEU A 173 8.30 -0.19 -15.32
C LEU A 173 8.48 -1.35 -14.35
N ALA A 174 7.38 -1.98 -13.92
CA ALA A 174 7.44 -3.17 -13.08
C ALA A 174 8.18 -4.32 -13.77
N GLY A 175 7.88 -4.59 -15.03
CA GLY A 175 8.60 -5.59 -15.82
C GLY A 175 10.10 -5.25 -16.02
N PHE A 176 10.42 -3.98 -16.25
CA PHE A 176 11.80 -3.53 -16.45
C PHE A 176 12.67 -3.58 -15.20
N ILE A 177 12.09 -3.35 -14.01
CA ILE A 177 12.83 -3.26 -12.76
C ILE A 177 12.84 -4.61 -12.02
N ILE A 178 11.70 -5.30 -11.94
CA ILE A 178 11.55 -6.52 -11.14
C ILE A 178 12.20 -7.72 -11.84
N SER A 179 11.98 -7.88 -13.15
CA SER A 179 12.49 -9.04 -13.90
C SER A 179 14.02 -9.17 -13.85
N PRO A 180 14.84 -8.11 -14.08
CA PRO A 180 16.30 -8.24 -13.96
C PRO A 180 16.77 -8.49 -12.53
N LEU A 181 16.02 -8.02 -11.52
CA LEU A 181 16.37 -8.26 -10.12
C LEU A 181 16.17 -9.75 -9.75
N GLU A 182 15.05 -10.34 -10.17
CA GLU A 182 14.80 -11.78 -9.99
C GLU A 182 15.78 -12.64 -10.76
N GLU A 183 16.15 -12.26 -11.99
CA GLU A 183 17.11 -12.99 -12.80
C GLU A 183 18.52 -12.93 -12.18
N ASN A 184 18.96 -11.76 -11.69
CA ASN A 184 20.23 -11.62 -10.96
C ASN A 184 20.25 -12.52 -9.70
N ASP A 185 19.17 -12.53 -8.93
CA ASP A 185 19.06 -13.38 -7.73
C ASP A 185 19.17 -14.88 -8.11
N ARG A 186 18.46 -15.29 -9.18
CA ARG A 186 18.54 -16.67 -9.70
C ARG A 186 19.93 -17.01 -10.22
N GLN A 187 20.59 -16.10 -10.94
CA GLN A 187 21.94 -16.32 -11.44
C GLN A 187 22.95 -16.43 -10.29
N GLN A 188 22.85 -15.57 -9.28
CA GLN A 188 23.71 -15.65 -8.09
C GLN A 188 23.54 -16.97 -7.35
N LYS A 189 22.32 -17.47 -7.20
CA LYS A 189 22.02 -18.75 -6.55
C LYS A 189 22.55 -19.93 -7.35
N ARG A 190 22.37 -19.93 -8.68
CA ARG A 190 22.94 -20.96 -9.56
C ARG A 190 24.47 -20.95 -9.49
N PHE A 191 25.10 -19.78 -9.56
CA PHE A 191 26.55 -19.65 -9.47
C PHE A 191 27.08 -20.23 -8.16
N ILE A 192 26.44 -20.00 -7.01
CA ILE A 192 26.84 -20.58 -5.72
C ILE A 192 26.72 -22.11 -5.76
N SER A 193 25.64 -22.65 -6.30
CA SER A 193 25.42 -24.09 -6.43
C SER A 193 26.49 -24.74 -7.32
N ASP A 194 26.67 -24.19 -8.52
CA ASP A 194 27.62 -24.73 -9.51
C ASP A 194 29.07 -24.64 -9.02
N ALA A 195 29.47 -23.48 -8.46
CA ALA A 195 30.79 -23.30 -7.88
C ALA A 195 31.04 -24.27 -6.72
N SER A 196 30.02 -24.52 -5.88
CA SER A 196 30.13 -25.47 -4.78
C SER A 196 30.36 -26.91 -5.26
N HIS A 197 29.64 -27.32 -6.31
CA HIS A 197 29.86 -28.64 -6.91
C HIS A 197 31.24 -28.77 -7.55
N GLU A 198 31.71 -27.76 -8.28
CA GLU A 198 33.02 -27.74 -8.93
C GLU A 198 34.19 -27.65 -7.93
N LEU A 199 33.99 -27.05 -6.76
CA LEU A 199 34.99 -26.98 -5.69
C LEU A 199 35.09 -28.27 -4.86
N LYS A 200 34.03 -29.04 -4.71
CA LYS A 200 34.00 -30.26 -3.90
C LYS A 200 34.97 -31.32 -4.42
N THR A 201 35.06 -31.46 -5.74
CA THR A 201 35.92 -32.48 -6.39
C THR A 201 37.41 -32.21 -6.16
N PRO A 202 37.98 -31.01 -6.44
CA PRO A 202 39.42 -30.75 -6.20
C PRO A 202 39.77 -30.79 -4.71
N ILE A 203 38.88 -30.36 -3.83
CA ILE A 203 39.10 -30.46 -2.38
C ILE A 203 39.24 -31.92 -1.93
N ALA A 204 38.34 -32.80 -2.41
CA ALA A 204 38.40 -34.23 -2.12
C ALA A 204 39.70 -34.86 -2.62
N VAL A 205 40.19 -34.47 -3.82
CA VAL A 205 41.46 -34.94 -4.36
C VAL A 205 42.65 -34.49 -3.51
N ILE A 206 42.67 -33.21 -3.08
CA ILE A 206 43.72 -32.67 -2.20
C ILE A 206 43.72 -33.42 -0.86
N ALA A 207 42.56 -33.60 -0.24
CA ALA A 207 42.41 -34.29 1.03
C ALA A 207 42.92 -35.76 0.93
N THR A 208 42.52 -36.48 -0.13
CA THR A 208 42.94 -37.87 -0.36
C THR A 208 44.45 -37.98 -0.58
N ASN A 209 45.03 -37.08 -1.38
CA ASN A 209 46.48 -37.08 -1.60
C ASN A 209 47.27 -36.75 -0.34
N ALA A 210 46.81 -35.81 0.46
CA ALA A 210 47.40 -35.44 1.74
C ALA A 210 47.32 -36.61 2.74
N GLU A 211 46.21 -37.36 2.75
CA GLU A 211 46.06 -38.57 3.57
C GLU A 211 47.01 -39.69 3.14
N MET A 212 47.14 -39.92 1.83
CA MET A 212 48.08 -40.92 1.30
C MET A 212 49.53 -40.58 1.67
N LEU A 213 49.95 -39.31 1.48
CA LEU A 213 51.29 -38.86 1.84
C LEU A 213 51.52 -38.96 3.36
N SER A 214 50.53 -38.68 4.18
CA SER A 214 50.62 -38.81 5.65
C SER A 214 50.85 -40.26 6.08
N ARG A 215 50.25 -41.22 5.37
CA ARG A 215 50.47 -42.66 5.62
C ARG A 215 51.88 -43.11 5.22
N GLU A 216 52.45 -42.55 4.14
CA GLU A 216 53.78 -42.89 3.67
C GLU A 216 54.91 -42.24 4.48
N LEU A 217 54.78 -40.95 4.78
CA LEU A 217 55.81 -40.13 5.41
C LEU A 217 55.69 -40.07 6.94
N GLY A 218 54.61 -40.59 7.51
CA GLY A 218 54.31 -40.49 8.93
C GLY A 218 53.85 -39.09 9.32
N HIS A 219 53.99 -38.73 10.60
CA HIS A 219 53.55 -37.46 11.10
C HIS A 219 54.36 -36.31 10.49
N ASN A 220 53.66 -35.39 9.75
CA ASN A 220 54.24 -34.23 9.12
C ASN A 220 53.29 -33.04 9.31
N GLU A 221 53.76 -31.99 9.95
CA GLU A 221 52.97 -30.81 10.29
C GLU A 221 52.33 -30.14 9.05
N TRP A 222 53.06 -30.08 7.93
CA TRP A 222 52.55 -29.51 6.69
C TRP A 222 51.38 -30.32 6.11
N LEU A 223 51.47 -31.65 6.17
CA LEU A 223 50.38 -32.53 5.72
C LEU A 223 49.17 -32.43 6.63
N THR A 224 49.38 -32.34 7.94
CA THR A 224 48.30 -32.09 8.91
C THR A 224 47.60 -30.77 8.63
N ASN A 225 48.33 -29.70 8.31
CA ASN A 225 47.76 -28.42 7.95
C ASN A 225 46.97 -28.49 6.62
N ILE A 226 47.46 -29.20 5.60
CA ILE A 226 46.78 -29.39 4.34
C ILE A 226 45.46 -30.17 4.54
N GLN A 227 45.46 -31.21 5.35
CA GLN A 227 44.30 -32.01 5.69
C GLN A 227 43.24 -31.11 6.40
N TYR A 228 43.69 -30.36 7.39
CA TYR A 228 42.86 -29.46 8.14
C TYR A 228 42.17 -28.39 7.24
N GLU A 229 42.93 -27.73 6.34
CA GLU A 229 42.37 -26.75 5.44
C GLU A 229 41.45 -27.40 4.37
N SER A 230 41.73 -28.61 3.93
CA SER A 230 40.84 -29.32 3.02
C SER A 230 39.50 -29.69 3.66
N GLU A 231 39.52 -30.17 4.89
CA GLU A 231 38.28 -30.42 5.65
C GLU A 231 37.50 -29.11 5.93
N ARG A 232 38.24 -28.03 6.15
CA ARG A 232 37.68 -26.71 6.33
C ARG A 232 36.94 -26.23 5.08
N MET A 233 37.56 -26.37 3.90
CA MET A 233 36.95 -26.03 2.61
C MET A 233 35.72 -26.89 2.30
N ASP A 234 35.78 -28.21 2.56
CA ASP A 234 34.65 -29.11 2.33
C ASP A 234 33.42 -28.71 3.16
N ARG A 235 33.62 -28.32 4.43
CA ARG A 235 32.56 -27.81 5.29
C ARG A 235 31.97 -26.51 4.78
N LEU A 236 32.80 -25.56 4.31
CA LEU A 236 32.31 -24.29 3.74
C LEU A 236 31.46 -24.55 2.50
N VAL A 237 31.94 -25.42 1.60
CA VAL A 237 31.23 -25.77 0.37
C VAL A 237 29.87 -26.43 0.69
N LYS A 238 29.84 -27.35 1.67
CA LYS A 238 28.58 -27.96 2.15
C LYS A 238 27.60 -26.91 2.67
N GLN A 239 28.05 -25.97 3.51
CA GLN A 239 27.19 -24.91 4.03
C GLN A 239 26.65 -23.97 2.93
N LEU A 240 27.45 -23.68 1.89
CA LEU A 240 26.99 -22.90 0.73
C LEU A 240 25.95 -23.68 -0.10
N LEU A 241 26.12 -25.00 -0.26
CA LEU A 241 25.11 -25.85 -0.89
C LEU A 241 23.81 -25.88 -0.08
N ASP A 242 23.93 -26.09 1.23
CA ASP A 242 22.76 -26.11 2.14
C ASP A 242 21.98 -24.80 2.06
N LEU A 243 22.68 -23.65 2.02
CA LEU A 243 22.06 -22.34 1.84
C LEU A 243 21.33 -22.24 0.49
N SER A 244 22.00 -22.66 -0.59
CA SER A 244 21.39 -22.67 -1.93
C SER A 244 20.15 -23.57 -2.00
N HIS A 245 20.19 -24.74 -1.36
CA HIS A 245 19.04 -25.65 -1.29
C HIS A 245 17.91 -25.11 -0.41
N ALA A 246 18.22 -24.49 0.74
CA ALA A 246 17.23 -23.87 1.60
C ALA A 246 16.44 -22.77 0.87
N GLU A 247 17.11 -22.02 0.00
CA GLU A 247 16.49 -20.91 -0.77
C GLU A 247 15.71 -21.39 -2.01
N ASN A 248 16.17 -22.43 -2.71
CA ASN A 248 15.72 -22.75 -4.08
C ASN A 248 14.88 -24.02 -4.24
N ALA A 249 14.98 -25.00 -3.35
CA ALA A 249 14.31 -26.28 -3.55
C ALA A 249 12.77 -26.13 -3.48
N ASN A 250 12.06 -26.68 -4.48
CA ASN A 250 10.64 -26.98 -4.33
C ASN A 250 10.53 -28.14 -3.35
N VAL A 251 10.28 -27.83 -2.08
CA VAL A 251 10.24 -28.84 -1.01
C VAL A 251 8.80 -29.30 -0.85
N LEU A 252 8.63 -30.63 -0.78
CA LEU A 252 7.34 -31.19 -0.40
C LEU A 252 7.04 -30.81 1.06
N MET A 253 5.91 -30.15 1.24
CA MET A 253 5.34 -29.86 2.56
C MET A 253 4.42 -30.99 2.96
N GLU A 254 4.66 -31.55 4.13
CA GLU A 254 3.84 -32.62 4.69
C GLU A 254 3.39 -32.25 6.11
N GLU A 255 2.35 -32.90 6.58
CA GLU A 255 1.94 -32.75 7.96
C GLU A 255 2.94 -33.49 8.86
N LEU A 256 3.47 -32.77 9.85
CA LEU A 256 4.44 -33.33 10.80
C LEU A 256 4.15 -32.88 12.22
N ASP A 257 4.50 -33.74 13.16
CA ASP A 257 4.51 -33.45 14.60
C ASP A 257 5.80 -32.69 14.93
N PHE A 258 5.68 -31.38 15.08
CA PHE A 258 6.82 -30.49 15.35
C PHE A 258 7.33 -30.63 16.78
N SER A 259 6.47 -30.95 17.75
CA SER A 259 6.87 -31.24 19.14
C SER A 259 7.81 -32.43 19.18
N ARG A 260 7.48 -33.49 18.47
CA ARG A 260 8.27 -34.70 18.39
C ARG A 260 9.60 -34.48 17.66
N LEU A 261 9.61 -33.66 16.60
CA LEU A 261 10.83 -33.28 15.88
C LEU A 261 11.77 -32.50 16.81
N VAL A 262 11.29 -31.46 17.49
CA VAL A 262 12.11 -30.64 18.40
C VAL A 262 12.65 -31.50 19.54
N THR A 263 11.84 -32.34 20.15
CA THR A 263 12.27 -33.27 21.21
C THR A 263 13.36 -34.22 20.69
N GLY A 264 13.19 -34.77 19.52
CA GLY A 264 14.19 -35.64 18.90
C GLY A 264 15.55 -34.98 18.70
N GLU A 265 15.54 -33.71 18.21
CA GLU A 265 16.79 -32.95 18.03
C GLU A 265 17.45 -32.58 19.35
N VAL A 266 16.67 -32.19 20.37
CA VAL A 266 17.20 -31.92 21.71
C VAL A 266 17.91 -33.13 22.26
N LEU A 267 17.30 -34.32 22.18
CA LEU A 267 17.93 -35.58 22.61
C LEU A 267 19.18 -35.91 21.81
N ALA A 268 19.18 -35.69 20.50
CA ALA A 268 20.36 -35.95 19.65
C ALA A 268 21.56 -35.05 20.02
N PHE A 269 21.30 -33.82 20.45
CA PHE A 269 22.33 -32.85 20.87
C PHE A 269 22.73 -32.95 22.33
N GLU A 270 22.05 -33.74 23.16
CA GLU A 270 22.25 -33.81 24.63
C GLU A 270 23.68 -34.25 24.98
N SER A 271 24.20 -35.27 24.28
CA SER A 271 25.58 -35.72 24.49
C SER A 271 26.61 -34.64 24.15
N LEU A 272 26.41 -33.92 23.03
CA LEU A 272 27.31 -32.85 22.61
C LEU A 272 27.27 -31.68 23.58
N ALA A 273 26.09 -31.34 24.09
CA ALA A 273 25.90 -30.29 25.10
C ALA A 273 26.64 -30.68 26.39
N PHE A 274 26.46 -31.90 26.85
CA PHE A 274 27.12 -32.44 28.06
C PHE A 274 28.66 -32.41 27.93
N ASP A 275 29.21 -32.81 26.81
CA ASP A 275 30.65 -32.78 26.54
C ASP A 275 31.21 -31.34 26.56
N LYS A 276 30.39 -30.36 26.24
CA LYS A 276 30.71 -28.92 26.34
C LYS A 276 30.36 -28.30 27.70
N GLY A 277 29.93 -29.11 28.69
CA GLY A 277 29.56 -28.67 30.03
C GLY A 277 28.24 -27.83 30.03
N LYS A 278 27.36 -28.09 29.06
CA LYS A 278 26.04 -27.44 28.94
C LYS A 278 24.92 -28.40 29.31
N THR A 279 23.78 -27.86 29.68
CA THR A 279 22.57 -28.62 30.02
C THR A 279 21.36 -27.93 29.34
N PHE A 280 20.53 -28.74 28.68
CA PHE A 280 19.29 -28.26 28.11
C PHE A 280 18.17 -28.19 29.18
N LEU A 281 17.44 -27.07 29.18
CA LEU A 281 16.19 -26.89 29.90
C LEU A 281 15.09 -26.79 28.85
N ALA A 282 14.46 -27.92 28.54
CA ALA A 282 13.45 -28.02 27.51
C ALA A 282 12.03 -27.97 28.11
N ASP A 283 11.23 -27.01 27.62
CA ASP A 283 9.80 -26.92 27.88
C ASP A 283 9.08 -26.95 26.52
N ILE A 284 8.68 -28.15 26.14
CA ILE A 284 8.13 -28.43 24.79
C ILE A 284 6.66 -28.86 24.97
N GLU A 285 5.73 -28.01 24.51
CA GLU A 285 4.32 -28.34 24.46
C GLU A 285 4.09 -29.49 23.46
N GLU A 286 3.36 -30.52 23.88
CA GLU A 286 3.08 -31.71 23.10
C GLU A 286 2.04 -31.44 21.98
N ASP A 287 2.03 -32.29 20.96
CA ASP A 287 0.98 -32.36 19.92
C ASP A 287 0.87 -31.12 19.04
N ILE A 288 1.96 -30.38 18.81
CA ILE A 288 2.02 -29.27 17.86
C ILE A 288 2.29 -29.79 16.46
N HIS A 289 1.25 -29.76 15.61
CA HIS A 289 1.34 -30.19 14.22
C HIS A 289 1.36 -28.98 13.27
N LEU A 290 2.18 -29.04 12.23
CA LEU A 290 2.26 -28.03 11.18
C LEU A 290 2.50 -28.66 9.80
N MET A 291 2.29 -27.89 8.75
CA MET A 291 2.68 -28.25 7.39
C MET A 291 4.10 -27.76 7.15
N GLY A 292 5.02 -28.68 6.89
CA GLY A 292 6.43 -28.32 6.70
C GLY A 292 7.25 -29.44 6.06
N ASN A 293 8.50 -29.12 5.74
CA ASN A 293 9.45 -30.12 5.30
C ASN A 293 10.29 -30.63 6.47
N PHE A 294 10.17 -31.91 6.77
CA PHE A 294 10.84 -32.55 7.91
C PHE A 294 12.34 -32.26 7.94
N SER A 295 13.06 -32.50 6.82
CA SER A 295 14.50 -32.32 6.75
C SER A 295 14.95 -30.88 6.98
N GLN A 296 14.24 -29.89 6.41
CA GLN A 296 14.57 -28.49 6.61
C GLN A 296 14.28 -28.03 8.03
N LEU A 297 13.16 -28.44 8.62
CA LEU A 297 12.84 -28.09 10.01
C LEU A 297 13.81 -28.75 11.00
N THR A 298 14.22 -29.99 10.77
CA THR A 298 15.30 -30.65 11.52
C THR A 298 16.57 -29.81 11.44
N GLN A 299 16.98 -29.40 10.25
CA GLN A 299 18.18 -28.60 10.03
C GLN A 299 18.09 -27.24 10.73
N LEU A 300 16.92 -26.57 10.71
CA LEU A 300 16.69 -25.32 11.42
C LEU A 300 16.90 -25.47 12.92
N VAL A 301 16.29 -26.50 13.53
CA VAL A 301 16.42 -26.77 14.97
C VAL A 301 17.87 -27.10 15.30
N SER A 302 18.52 -27.98 14.54
CA SER A 302 19.92 -28.34 14.72
C SER A 302 20.86 -27.13 14.68
N ILE A 303 20.65 -26.20 13.74
CA ILE A 303 21.45 -24.96 13.64
C ILE A 303 21.30 -24.11 14.91
N LEU A 304 20.10 -23.94 15.42
CA LEU A 304 19.85 -23.14 16.62
C LEU A 304 20.44 -23.77 17.86
N LEU A 305 20.35 -25.10 18.01
CA LEU A 305 20.93 -25.83 19.13
C LEU A 305 22.47 -25.82 19.09
N ASP A 306 23.07 -26.06 17.92
CA ASP A 306 24.53 -25.97 17.74
C ASP A 306 25.05 -24.57 18.05
N ASN A 307 24.35 -23.54 17.57
CA ASN A 307 24.67 -22.15 17.85
C ASN A 307 24.64 -21.84 19.36
N ALA A 308 23.60 -22.30 20.06
CA ALA A 308 23.47 -22.10 21.50
C ALA A 308 24.55 -22.83 22.29
N ILE A 309 24.87 -24.10 21.96
CA ILE A 309 25.94 -24.89 22.61
C ILE A 309 27.28 -24.18 22.50
N ARG A 310 27.60 -23.64 21.32
CA ARG A 310 28.92 -23.06 21.03
C ARG A 310 29.10 -21.66 21.60
N HIS A 311 28.06 -20.86 21.59
CA HIS A 311 28.14 -19.44 21.94
C HIS A 311 27.62 -19.12 23.36
N SER A 312 27.04 -20.09 24.07
CA SER A 312 26.65 -19.87 25.45
C SER A 312 27.84 -19.63 26.36
N THR A 313 27.80 -18.53 27.11
CA THR A 313 28.77 -18.25 28.19
C THR A 313 28.40 -18.94 29.50
N GLY A 314 27.11 -19.28 29.70
CA GLY A 314 26.60 -20.02 30.86
C GLY A 314 26.50 -21.53 30.61
N ARG A 315 25.94 -22.23 31.58
CA ARG A 315 25.74 -23.68 31.54
C ARG A 315 24.38 -24.11 30.97
N GLU A 316 23.37 -23.27 31.15
CA GLU A 316 22.00 -23.62 30.81
C GLU A 316 21.62 -23.04 29.43
N ILE A 317 20.94 -23.88 28.65
CA ILE A 317 20.37 -23.51 27.36
C ILE A 317 18.87 -23.81 27.45
N GLY A 318 18.05 -22.78 27.37
CA GLY A 318 16.59 -22.89 27.38
C GLY A 318 16.04 -23.21 25.98
N ILE A 319 15.13 -24.16 25.90
CA ILE A 319 14.43 -24.51 24.67
C ILE A 319 12.94 -24.51 24.99
N GLY A 320 12.18 -23.65 24.37
CA GLY A 320 10.73 -23.56 24.52
C GLY A 320 10.02 -23.80 23.19
N LEU A 321 8.96 -24.60 23.22
CA LEU A 321 8.02 -24.72 22.11
C LEU A 321 6.62 -24.55 22.65
N GLU A 322 5.92 -23.54 22.16
CA GLU A 322 4.56 -23.22 22.59
C GLU A 322 3.61 -23.02 21.40
N ARG A 323 2.36 -23.42 21.58
CA ARG A 323 1.29 -23.17 20.62
C ARG A 323 0.74 -21.76 20.85
N ARG A 324 0.63 -21.00 19.77
CA ARG A 324 -0.08 -19.71 19.72
C ARG A 324 -1.34 -19.83 18.85
N PRO A 325 -2.25 -18.84 18.83
CA PRO A 325 -3.53 -18.97 18.11
C PRO A 325 -3.42 -19.40 16.64
N HIS A 326 -2.33 -19.02 15.96
CA HIS A 326 -2.12 -19.31 14.52
C HIS A 326 -0.72 -19.82 14.20
N THR A 327 0.16 -19.89 15.18
CA THR A 327 1.57 -20.21 14.98
C THR A 327 2.09 -21.12 16.07
N ALA A 328 3.15 -21.90 15.79
CA ALA A 328 4.02 -22.50 16.76
C ALA A 328 5.22 -21.56 16.98
N LEU A 329 5.55 -21.27 18.23
CA LEU A 329 6.72 -20.50 18.59
C LEU A 329 7.78 -21.40 19.18
N LEU A 330 8.90 -21.57 18.47
CA LEU A 330 10.13 -22.19 18.99
C LEU A 330 11.06 -21.10 19.49
N THR A 331 11.55 -21.24 20.71
CA THR A 331 12.52 -20.32 21.34
C THR A 331 13.75 -21.10 21.80
N VAL A 332 14.93 -20.64 21.40
CA VAL A 332 16.21 -21.15 21.91
C VAL A 332 16.95 -20.00 22.57
N THR A 333 17.26 -20.15 23.85
CA THR A 333 17.86 -19.09 24.69
C THR A 333 19.13 -19.58 25.35
N ASN A 334 20.17 -18.77 25.30
CA ASN A 334 21.43 -19.04 26.01
C ASN A 334 22.04 -17.76 26.62
N ASP A 335 22.86 -17.93 27.63
CA ASP A 335 23.64 -16.82 28.20
C ASP A 335 24.67 -16.31 27.16
N SER A 336 24.83 -14.99 27.11
CA SER A 336 25.69 -14.34 26.13
C SER A 336 26.27 -13.05 26.70
N ASP A 337 27.50 -12.70 26.29
CA ASP A 337 28.03 -11.35 26.49
C ASP A 337 27.12 -10.32 25.80
N GLU A 338 27.23 -9.05 26.19
CA GLU A 338 26.44 -7.98 25.60
C GLU A 338 26.72 -7.83 24.11
N ILE A 339 25.66 -7.87 23.31
CA ILE A 339 25.73 -7.66 21.86
C ILE A 339 25.11 -6.30 21.54
N PRO A 340 25.87 -5.35 20.95
CA PRO A 340 25.33 -4.07 20.53
C PRO A 340 24.13 -4.21 19.60
N LYS A 341 23.10 -3.38 19.78
CA LYS A 341 21.84 -3.46 19.00
C LYS A 341 22.09 -3.39 17.49
N GLU A 342 23.09 -2.59 17.09
CA GLU A 342 23.48 -2.46 15.68
C GLU A 342 24.00 -3.78 15.11
N LYS A 343 24.63 -4.62 15.92
CA LYS A 343 25.16 -5.93 15.51
C LYS A 343 24.10 -7.01 15.48
N ILE A 344 23.09 -6.96 16.34
CA ILE A 344 22.02 -7.95 16.42
C ILE A 344 21.28 -8.09 15.09
N GLN A 345 20.98 -6.98 14.42
CA GLN A 345 20.25 -7.00 13.13
C GLN A 345 21.03 -7.67 11.99
N HIS A 346 22.34 -7.77 12.10
CA HIS A 346 23.22 -8.39 11.09
C HIS A 346 23.48 -9.88 11.33
N LEU A 347 23.03 -10.45 12.46
CA LEU A 347 23.32 -11.86 12.82
C LEU A 347 22.82 -12.88 11.79
N PHE A 348 21.80 -12.53 11.01
CA PHE A 348 21.26 -13.38 9.93
C PHE A 348 21.89 -13.09 8.56
N GLU A 349 22.84 -12.14 8.47
CA GLU A 349 23.55 -11.88 7.22
C GLU A 349 24.61 -12.98 6.98
N ARG A 350 24.83 -13.31 5.70
CA ARG A 350 25.80 -14.32 5.30
C ARG A 350 27.20 -13.85 5.62
N PHE A 351 28.02 -14.75 6.18
CA PHE A 351 29.41 -14.51 6.60
C PHE A 351 29.57 -13.48 7.74
N TYR A 352 28.49 -12.98 8.33
CA TYR A 352 28.58 -12.05 9.44
C TYR A 352 28.94 -12.76 10.76
N ARG A 353 29.83 -12.14 11.53
CA ARG A 353 30.26 -12.61 12.87
C ARG A 353 30.43 -11.39 13.79
N VAL A 354 29.98 -11.51 15.03
CA VAL A 354 30.08 -10.42 16.04
C VAL A 354 31.53 -10.12 16.40
N ASP A 355 32.39 -11.16 16.50
CA ASP A 355 33.82 -11.07 16.82
C ASP A 355 34.65 -11.79 15.78
N GLU A 356 35.39 -11.05 14.96
CA GLU A 356 36.36 -11.60 14.01
C GLU A 356 37.64 -12.13 14.69
N ALA A 357 37.95 -11.60 15.88
CA ALA A 357 39.27 -11.81 16.51
C ALA A 357 39.33 -12.96 17.51
N ARG A 358 38.22 -13.44 18.06
CA ARG A 358 38.23 -14.36 19.21
C ARG A 358 38.32 -15.85 18.90
N ASN A 359 38.06 -16.31 17.66
CA ASN A 359 38.04 -17.74 17.36
C ASN A 359 38.54 -18.06 15.96
N SER A 360 39.85 -17.98 15.72
CA SER A 360 40.50 -18.56 14.56
C SER A 360 40.39 -20.13 14.54
N GLU A 361 40.08 -20.74 15.68
CA GLU A 361 39.88 -22.19 15.83
C GLU A 361 38.41 -22.64 15.62
N SER A 362 37.42 -21.73 15.66
CA SER A 362 36.04 -22.12 15.43
C SER A 362 35.70 -22.15 13.94
N HIS A 363 35.47 -23.35 13.44
CA HIS A 363 35.24 -23.74 12.04
C HIS A 363 33.92 -23.23 11.43
N HIS A 364 33.33 -22.12 11.91
CA HIS A 364 32.03 -21.60 11.45
C HIS A 364 32.19 -20.32 10.66
N TYR A 365 31.61 -20.33 9.46
CA TYR A 365 31.72 -19.25 8.46
C TYR A 365 30.65 -18.15 8.57
N GLY A 366 29.80 -18.18 9.62
CA GLY A 366 28.70 -17.22 9.75
C GLY A 366 27.57 -17.46 8.74
N ILE A 367 27.40 -18.72 8.29
CA ILE A 367 26.35 -19.09 7.32
C ILE A 367 25.16 -19.77 8.03
N GLY A 368 25.35 -20.38 9.19
CA GLY A 368 24.31 -21.18 9.85
C GLY A 368 23.01 -20.40 10.11
N LEU A 369 23.09 -19.22 10.74
CA LEU A 369 21.92 -18.43 11.02
C LEU A 369 21.21 -17.91 9.76
N SER A 370 21.94 -17.63 8.67
CA SER A 370 21.33 -17.28 7.39
C SER A 370 20.59 -18.46 6.74
N ILE A 371 21.08 -19.70 6.92
CA ILE A 371 20.35 -20.91 6.54
C ILE A 371 19.07 -21.05 7.38
N ALA A 372 19.17 -20.90 8.70
CA ALA A 372 18.00 -20.98 9.58
C ALA A 372 16.91 -19.96 9.18
N LYS A 373 17.32 -18.74 8.83
CA LYS A 373 16.40 -17.70 8.33
C LYS A 373 15.75 -18.11 7.00
N ALA A 374 16.54 -18.56 6.04
CA ALA A 374 16.05 -19.02 4.73
C ALA A 374 15.03 -20.17 4.88
N ILE A 375 15.30 -21.13 5.77
CA ILE A 375 14.38 -22.23 6.07
C ILE A 375 13.09 -21.69 6.71
N ALA A 376 13.17 -20.85 7.75
CA ALA A 376 11.99 -20.30 8.42
C ALA A 376 11.07 -19.54 7.44
N GLU A 377 11.65 -18.68 6.60
CA GLU A 377 10.92 -17.95 5.56
C GLU A 377 10.29 -18.89 4.52
N LYS A 378 11.00 -19.93 4.10
CA LYS A 378 10.51 -20.92 3.15
C LYS A 378 9.34 -21.76 3.71
N GLN A 379 9.33 -22.01 5.01
CA GLN A 379 8.24 -22.69 5.73
C GLN A 379 7.06 -21.74 6.02
N GLY A 380 7.09 -20.50 5.48
CA GLY A 380 6.03 -19.50 5.67
C GLY A 380 6.03 -18.83 7.04
N GLY A 381 7.14 -18.93 7.77
CA GLY A 381 7.35 -18.33 9.08
C GLY A 381 8.36 -17.19 9.07
N ASN A 382 8.82 -16.84 10.26
CA ASN A 382 9.91 -15.87 10.45
C ASN A 382 10.81 -16.29 11.62
N ILE A 383 12.03 -15.78 11.63
CA ILE A 383 12.97 -15.92 12.74
C ILE A 383 13.43 -14.54 13.20
N ASP A 384 13.46 -14.35 14.51
CA ASP A 384 13.88 -13.13 15.16
C ASP A 384 14.92 -13.42 16.25
N VAL A 385 15.66 -12.39 16.67
CA VAL A 385 16.66 -12.50 17.73
C VAL A 385 16.54 -11.32 18.68
N PHE A 386 16.63 -11.61 19.96
CA PHE A 386 16.58 -10.60 21.04
C PHE A 386 17.72 -10.86 22.02
N TRP A 387 18.35 -9.78 22.47
CA TRP A 387 19.29 -9.82 23.60
C TRP A 387 18.73 -9.00 24.75
N GLN A 388 18.61 -9.63 25.91
CA GLN A 388 18.13 -9.01 27.11
C GLN A 388 18.72 -9.68 28.35
N ASP A 389 19.13 -8.89 29.34
CA ASP A 389 19.59 -9.34 30.67
C ASP A 389 20.66 -10.45 30.62
N GLY A 390 21.64 -10.30 29.72
CA GLY A 390 22.74 -11.26 29.59
C GLY A 390 22.37 -12.54 28.83
N LYS A 391 21.20 -12.57 28.17
CA LYS A 391 20.71 -13.72 27.40
C LYS A 391 20.42 -13.32 25.97
N ILE A 392 20.75 -14.19 25.03
CA ILE A 392 20.32 -14.12 23.65
C ILE A 392 19.25 -15.17 23.41
N SER A 393 18.16 -14.78 22.76
CA SER A 393 17.03 -15.64 22.41
C SER A 393 16.76 -15.57 20.91
N PHE A 394 16.78 -16.72 20.27
CA PHE A 394 16.33 -16.89 18.88
C PHE A 394 14.90 -17.43 18.91
N THR A 395 13.98 -16.76 18.23
CA THR A 395 12.58 -17.14 18.16
C THR A 395 12.16 -17.42 16.74
N VAL A 396 11.53 -18.55 16.51
CA VAL A 396 11.01 -18.96 15.20
C VAL A 396 9.49 -19.10 15.31
N ASN A 397 8.76 -18.35 14.49
CA ASN A 397 7.33 -18.47 14.37
C ASN A 397 6.98 -19.23 13.08
N LEU A 398 6.29 -20.36 13.20
CA LEU A 398 5.84 -21.18 12.07
C LEU A 398 4.30 -21.25 12.05
N LEU A 399 3.70 -21.21 10.87
CA LEU A 399 2.24 -21.28 10.74
C LEU A 399 1.72 -22.68 11.11
N LEU A 400 0.71 -22.72 12.00
CA LEU A 400 -0.01 -23.95 12.28
C LEU A 400 -0.92 -24.32 11.10
N LYS A 401 -1.21 -25.61 10.96
CA LYS A 401 -2.26 -26.09 10.07
C LYS A 401 -3.59 -25.46 10.46
N LYS A 402 -4.31 -24.89 9.48
CA LYS A 402 -5.70 -24.42 9.66
C LYS A 402 -6.66 -25.59 9.79
#